data_83050be7db5cc0e47ba8299848b7ad6b
#
_entry.id   83050be7db5cc0e47ba8299848b7ad6b
#
_cell.length_a   1.000
_cell.length_b   1.000
_cell.length_c   1.000
_cell.angle_alpha   90.00
_cell.angle_beta   90.00
_cell.angle_gamma   90.00
#
_symmetry.space_group_name_H-M   'P 1'
#
loop_
_entity.id
_entity.type
_entity.pdbx_description
1 polymer ?
#
loop_
_entity_poly.entity_id
_entity_poly.type
_entity_poly.pdbx_seq_one_letter_code
_entity_poly.pdbx_strand_id
1 'polypeptide(L)'
;MFWRTGFGRRLETTVSPELTVASPLAGHQREPGQRDETTVESPASHRNSSKIESITDWFAQRRRVAHHVSMVPVRAGVERQTRGWNVRRAAQLTALVSVFAVAAAAVLGVVLPAAGAAGPALVVVAGVLGMPHGAVDHLAMGWSRGGRGPADGPLGGASPVMLVGYAVLAVGVAWAALVFTVPVVLGLLVLSGVHFAEGEIAFDRLRGGVGSVLTGAALGTAIIAGPVLLRPDAVRPVLDALDPGLAPVLAVLRIPVLLLTGALVVAGAASAIRRRSWPAVGELTVVVLAGLLAPPLLVFAVWFGAWHAPRHLVRLLELEGSGDTRERMLRLARAAVLPTGAALAGLVVLVAISGSVPAAVLVVLLALTVPHAAVVARMGRVRRDLQARGPQHTPSTTGSRQAPS
;
A
#
# COMPACT_ATOMS: atom_id res chain seq x y z
N MET A 1 7.83 35.13 -31.88
CA MET A 1 9.23 35.41 -32.20
C MET A 1 10.06 34.28 -31.61
N PHE A 2 10.59 33.42 -32.49
CA PHE A 2 11.70 32.47 -32.37
C PHE A 2 11.89 31.69 -31.04
N TRP A 3 11.69 30.38 -31.04
CA TRP A 3 12.72 29.34 -31.10
C TRP A 3 12.10 28.00 -31.55
N ARG A 4 12.44 27.59 -32.77
CA ARG A 4 12.30 26.24 -33.33
C ARG A 4 13.71 25.65 -33.41
N THR A 5 13.94 24.50 -32.74
CA THR A 5 14.95 23.50 -33.10
C THR A 5 14.41 22.19 -32.54
N GLY A 6 14.06 21.16 -33.22
CA GLY A 6 14.61 20.56 -34.42
C GLY A 6 15.63 19.51 -34.02
N PHE A 7 15.24 18.31 -33.47
CA PHE A 7 16.08 17.13 -33.41
C PHE A 7 15.25 15.89 -33.80
N GLY A 8 15.06 15.75 -35.10
CA GLY A 8 14.66 14.51 -35.71
C GLY A 8 15.92 13.74 -36.12
N ARG A 9 16.20 12.60 -35.53
CA ARG A 9 17.00 11.53 -36.16
C ARG A 9 16.19 10.26 -36.17
N ARG A 10 15.62 9.95 -37.31
CA ARG A 10 15.20 8.58 -37.68
C ARG A 10 16.49 7.80 -37.89
N LEU A 11 16.62 6.72 -37.15
CA LEU A 11 17.47 5.60 -37.52
C LEU A 11 16.56 4.58 -38.22
N GLU A 12 16.58 4.59 -39.52
CA GLU A 12 16.10 3.50 -40.36
C GLU A 12 17.08 2.33 -40.21
N THR A 13 16.67 1.28 -39.59
CA THR A 13 17.34 -0.04 -39.68
C THR A 13 16.56 -0.89 -40.65
N THR A 14 17.10 -0.97 -41.84
CA THR A 14 16.81 -1.98 -42.87
C THR A 14 17.06 -3.37 -42.31
N VAL A 15 16.02 -4.18 -42.27
CA VAL A 15 16.11 -5.64 -42.05
C VAL A 15 15.95 -6.27 -43.41
N SER A 16 17.00 -6.94 -43.88
CA SER A 16 16.93 -7.88 -44.98
C SER A 16 16.74 -9.31 -44.45
N PRO A 17 15.94 -10.13 -45.13
CA PRO A 17 15.68 -11.50 -44.73
C PRO A 17 16.62 -12.47 -45.44
N GLU A 18 16.52 -13.72 -45.01
CA GLU A 18 17.06 -14.97 -45.53
C GLU A 18 18.31 -15.52 -44.85
N LEU A 19 18.05 -16.61 -44.19
CA LEU A 19 18.83 -17.85 -44.43
C LEU A 19 18.10 -19.07 -43.83
N THR A 20 17.57 -19.84 -44.77
CA THR A 20 17.06 -21.20 -44.63
C THR A 20 18.26 -22.19 -44.52
N VAL A 21 17.94 -23.40 -44.05
CA VAL A 21 18.63 -24.69 -44.30
C VAL A 21 19.23 -25.38 -43.06
N ALA A 22 18.58 -26.42 -42.75
CA ALA A 22 18.79 -27.87 -42.80
C ALA A 22 19.20 -28.54 -41.48
N SER A 23 18.37 -29.48 -41.09
CA SER A 23 18.78 -30.70 -40.35
C SER A 23 19.60 -31.63 -41.24
N PRO A 24 20.42 -32.51 -40.66
CA PRO A 24 19.99 -33.91 -40.62
C PRO A 24 20.38 -34.72 -39.37
N LEU A 25 19.50 -35.64 -39.01
CA LEU A 25 19.60 -37.07 -38.70
C LEU A 25 20.97 -37.71 -38.38
N ALA A 26 21.02 -38.42 -37.27
CA ALA A 26 21.52 -39.78 -37.01
C ALA A 26 21.77 -39.91 -35.50
N GLY A 27 21.19 -40.76 -34.70
CA GLY A 27 21.06 -42.18 -34.91
C GLY A 27 22.21 -42.91 -34.22
N HIS A 28 22.02 -43.25 -32.90
CA HIS A 28 22.71 -44.44 -32.35
C HIS A 28 21.93 -45.02 -31.17
N GLN A 29 21.36 -46.17 -31.46
CA GLN A 29 20.97 -47.21 -30.50
C GLN A 29 22.22 -47.81 -29.85
N ARG A 30 22.15 -48.13 -28.57
CA ARG A 30 22.73 -49.34 -27.99
C ARG A 30 21.98 -49.73 -26.71
N GLU A 31 21.63 -50.99 -26.71
CA GLU A 31 20.96 -51.79 -25.71
C GLU A 31 21.94 -52.33 -24.63
N PRO A 32 21.46 -53.24 -23.72
CA PRO A 32 21.61 -53.10 -22.28
C PRO A 32 22.61 -54.12 -21.71
N GLY A 33 23.03 -53.87 -20.45
CA GLY A 33 23.90 -54.81 -19.80
C GLY A 33 24.14 -54.57 -18.33
N GLN A 34 23.50 -55.43 -17.56
CA GLN A 34 24.02 -56.05 -16.35
C GLN A 34 24.01 -55.33 -15.02
N ARG A 35 23.36 -56.05 -14.09
CA ARG A 35 23.24 -55.91 -12.64
C ARG A 35 24.61 -55.81 -11.97
N ASP A 36 24.65 -55.06 -10.85
CA ASP A 36 25.24 -55.53 -9.61
C ASP A 36 24.56 -54.88 -8.39
N GLU A 37 24.13 -55.76 -7.50
CA GLU A 37 23.64 -55.45 -6.17
C GLU A 37 24.81 -55.09 -5.26
N THR A 38 24.80 -53.91 -4.69
CA THR A 38 25.43 -53.67 -3.39
C THR A 38 24.61 -52.71 -2.58
N THR A 39 23.95 -53.27 -1.58
CA THR A 39 23.30 -52.62 -0.45
C THR A 39 24.30 -51.74 0.28
N VAL A 40 24.02 -50.42 0.27
CA VAL A 40 24.59 -49.49 1.25
C VAL A 40 23.45 -48.71 1.88
N GLU A 41 23.19 -48.99 3.12
CA GLU A 41 22.30 -48.18 3.99
C GLU A 41 22.80 -46.74 4.02
N SER A 42 21.92 -45.82 3.65
CA SER A 42 22.13 -44.36 3.80
C SER A 42 21.09 -43.76 4.73
N PRO A 43 21.49 -42.90 5.66
CA PRO A 43 20.61 -42.40 6.72
C PRO A 43 19.56 -41.44 6.17
N ALA A 44 18.37 -41.54 6.76
CA ALA A 44 17.19 -40.74 6.47
C ALA A 44 17.48 -39.25 6.37
N SER A 45 17.49 -38.72 5.16
CA SER A 45 17.38 -37.27 4.94
C SER A 45 15.92 -36.85 5.11
N HIS A 46 15.62 -36.18 6.21
CA HIS A 46 14.38 -35.43 6.36
C HIS A 46 14.27 -34.41 5.23
N ARG A 47 13.63 -34.78 4.14
CA ARG A 47 13.11 -33.83 3.15
C ARG A 47 11.93 -33.09 3.79
N ASN A 48 12.21 -31.87 4.23
CA ASN A 48 11.20 -30.89 4.57
C ASN A 48 10.51 -30.46 3.25
N SER A 49 9.51 -31.24 2.82
CA SER A 49 8.65 -30.82 1.73
C SER A 49 7.75 -29.72 2.23
N SER A 50 8.08 -28.47 1.93
CA SER A 50 7.19 -27.34 2.08
C SER A 50 5.95 -27.60 1.20
N LYS A 51 4.90 -28.17 1.82
CA LYS A 51 3.56 -28.18 1.23
C LYS A 51 3.17 -26.75 0.95
N ILE A 52 2.97 -26.43 -0.31
CA ILE A 52 2.24 -25.23 -0.73
C ILE A 52 0.82 -25.45 -0.22
N GLU A 53 0.51 -24.83 0.92
CA GLU A 53 -0.84 -24.84 1.45
C GLU A 53 -1.74 -24.16 0.42
N SER A 54 -2.85 -24.81 0.09
CA SER A 54 -3.79 -24.26 -0.87
C SER A 54 -4.36 -22.93 -0.34
N ILE A 55 -4.74 -22.04 -1.25
CA ILE A 55 -5.38 -20.76 -0.90
C ILE A 55 -6.59 -20.99 0.01
N THR A 56 -7.27 -22.13 -0.13
CA THR A 56 -8.38 -22.55 0.72
C THR A 56 -7.98 -22.84 2.16
N ASP A 57 -6.81 -23.45 2.41
CA ASP A 57 -6.31 -23.72 3.76
C ASP A 57 -5.88 -22.42 4.46
N TRP A 58 -5.32 -21.48 3.71
CA TRP A 58 -5.01 -20.15 4.21
C TRP A 58 -6.27 -19.38 4.68
N PHE A 59 -7.38 -19.47 3.93
CA PHE A 59 -8.68 -18.91 4.32
C PHE A 59 -9.32 -19.65 5.49
N ALA A 60 -9.19 -21.00 5.57
CA ALA A 60 -9.73 -21.80 6.66
C ALA A 60 -9.00 -21.56 7.98
N GLN A 61 -7.69 -21.40 7.95
CA GLN A 61 -6.88 -21.07 9.13
C GLN A 61 -7.24 -19.68 9.68
N ARG A 62 -7.52 -18.70 8.81
CA ARG A 62 -8.02 -17.37 9.23
C ARG A 62 -9.39 -17.43 9.92
N ARG A 63 -10.29 -18.36 9.56
CA ARG A 63 -11.59 -18.51 10.24
C ARG A 63 -11.46 -19.08 11.64
N ARG A 64 -10.57 -20.04 11.85
CA ARG A 64 -10.36 -20.67 13.18
C ARG A 64 -9.79 -19.72 14.21
N VAL A 65 -8.91 -18.81 13.80
CA VAL A 65 -8.33 -17.79 14.69
C VAL A 65 -9.38 -16.74 15.12
N ALA A 66 -10.39 -16.46 14.31
CA ALA A 66 -11.43 -15.48 14.62
C ALA A 66 -12.43 -15.94 15.70
N HIS A 67 -12.58 -17.23 15.93
CA HIS A 67 -13.57 -17.79 16.90
C HIS A 67 -13.04 -17.99 18.32
N HIS A 68 -11.73 -17.91 18.56
CA HIS A 68 -11.15 -18.18 19.89
C HIS A 68 -10.79 -16.95 20.73
N VAL A 69 -11.15 -15.73 20.28
CA VAL A 69 -10.84 -14.49 21.02
C VAL A 69 -12.08 -13.93 21.74
N SER A 70 -12.86 -14.76 22.38
CA SER A 70 -13.91 -14.29 23.30
C SER A 70 -13.62 -14.83 24.71
N MET A 71 -13.45 -13.88 25.65
CA MET A 71 -13.40 -14.02 27.11
C MET A 71 -12.05 -14.21 27.76
N VAL A 72 -11.43 -13.09 28.14
CA VAL A 72 -10.57 -12.98 29.33
C VAL A 72 -10.87 -11.66 30.04
N PRO A 73 -11.24 -11.63 31.31
CA PRO A 73 -11.52 -10.38 32.04
C PRO A 73 -10.24 -9.64 32.44
N VAL A 74 -10.21 -8.37 32.14
CA VAL A 74 -9.05 -7.50 32.21
C VAL A 74 -9.08 -6.68 33.49
N ARG A 75 -8.12 -6.83 34.39
CA ARG A 75 -7.81 -5.88 35.48
C ARG A 75 -6.57 -5.00 35.25
N ALA A 76 -5.94 -5.06 34.09
CA ALA A 76 -4.87 -4.13 33.68
C ALA A 76 -5.43 -2.96 32.82
N GLY A 77 -6.71 -2.63 32.99
CA GLY A 77 -7.52 -1.93 31.97
C GLY A 77 -7.66 -0.45 32.07
N VAL A 78 -7.47 0.22 33.22
CA VAL A 78 -7.90 1.61 33.36
C VAL A 78 -6.96 2.59 32.65
N GLU A 79 -5.66 2.40 32.70
CA GLU A 79 -4.71 3.27 31.99
C GLU A 79 -4.67 3.03 30.47
N ARG A 80 -4.90 1.78 29.99
CA ARG A 80 -5.02 1.51 28.55
C ARG A 80 -6.34 2.02 27.98
N GLN A 81 -7.40 2.04 28.76
CA GLN A 81 -8.74 2.40 28.29
C GLN A 81 -8.85 3.90 27.98
N THR A 82 -8.21 4.77 28.76
CA THR A 82 -8.17 6.22 28.50
C THR A 82 -7.31 6.57 27.28
N ARG A 83 -6.19 5.86 27.04
CA ARG A 83 -5.31 6.07 25.86
C ARG A 83 -5.97 5.60 24.57
N GLY A 84 -6.62 4.44 24.58
CA GLY A 84 -7.34 3.92 23.40
C GLY A 84 -8.52 4.78 22.97
N TRP A 85 -9.14 5.49 23.91
CA TRP A 85 -10.30 6.34 23.64
C TRP A 85 -9.97 7.56 22.79
N ASN A 86 -8.84 8.19 23.03
CA ASN A 86 -8.40 9.38 22.28
C ASN A 86 -8.06 9.04 20.82
N VAL A 87 -7.36 7.92 20.57
CA VAL A 87 -7.03 7.49 19.19
C VAL A 87 -8.28 7.05 18.42
N ARG A 88 -9.21 6.36 19.07
CA ARG A 88 -10.48 5.98 18.44
C ARG A 88 -11.32 7.19 18.05
N ARG A 89 -11.40 8.21 18.91
CA ARG A 89 -12.07 9.48 18.56
C ARG A 89 -11.36 10.19 17.41
N ALA A 90 -10.04 10.25 17.43
CA ALA A 90 -9.27 10.80 16.31
C ALA A 90 -9.59 10.07 15.01
N ALA A 91 -9.66 8.72 15.02
CA ALA A 91 -10.05 7.94 13.88
C ALA A 91 -11.48 8.23 13.39
N GLN A 92 -12.43 8.39 14.30
CA GLN A 92 -13.81 8.72 13.95
C GLN A 92 -13.92 10.11 13.31
N LEU A 93 -13.24 11.11 13.88
CA LEU A 93 -13.20 12.46 13.31
C LEU A 93 -12.50 12.48 11.95
N THR A 94 -11.38 11.78 11.82
CA THR A 94 -10.68 11.63 10.53
C THR A 94 -11.59 10.99 9.48
N ALA A 95 -12.37 9.97 9.85
CA ALA A 95 -13.33 9.34 8.94
C ALA A 95 -14.37 10.35 8.43
N LEU A 96 -14.95 11.15 9.33
CA LEU A 96 -15.93 12.18 8.95
C LEU A 96 -15.30 13.24 8.03
N VAL A 97 -14.15 13.79 8.41
CA VAL A 97 -13.43 14.78 7.57
C VAL A 97 -13.11 14.22 6.19
N SER A 98 -12.64 12.96 6.11
CA SER A 98 -12.33 12.30 4.84
C SER A 98 -13.58 12.17 3.95
N VAL A 99 -14.70 11.73 4.52
CA VAL A 99 -15.97 11.58 3.79
C VAL A 99 -16.45 12.93 3.26
N PHE A 100 -16.43 13.96 4.11
CA PHE A 100 -16.82 15.31 3.71
C PHE A 100 -15.91 15.87 2.62
N ALA A 101 -14.60 15.67 2.71
CA ALA A 101 -13.66 16.16 1.70
C ALA A 101 -13.90 15.51 0.33
N VAL A 102 -14.12 14.19 0.29
CA VAL A 102 -14.40 13.47 -0.97
C VAL A 102 -15.79 13.82 -1.51
N ALA A 103 -16.81 13.97 -0.65
CA ALA A 103 -18.12 14.42 -1.05
C ALA A 103 -18.09 15.85 -1.62
N ALA A 104 -17.36 16.76 -0.98
CA ALA A 104 -17.16 18.12 -1.46
C ALA A 104 -16.44 18.14 -2.83
N ALA A 105 -15.43 17.30 -3.03
CA ALA A 105 -14.77 17.15 -4.31
C ALA A 105 -15.73 16.63 -5.41
N ALA A 106 -16.62 15.69 -5.06
CA ALA A 106 -17.64 15.23 -6.00
C ALA A 106 -18.60 16.35 -6.41
N VAL A 107 -19.11 17.11 -5.44
CA VAL A 107 -20.00 18.27 -5.69
C VAL A 107 -19.26 19.33 -6.50
N LEU A 108 -18.04 19.69 -6.10
CA LEU A 108 -17.23 20.69 -6.79
C LEU A 108 -16.96 20.31 -8.24
N GLY A 109 -16.67 19.03 -8.50
CA GLY A 109 -16.45 18.51 -9.85
C GLY A 109 -17.67 18.59 -10.75
N VAL A 110 -18.88 18.51 -10.17
CA VAL A 110 -20.14 18.67 -10.92
C VAL A 110 -20.48 20.15 -11.15
N VAL A 111 -20.33 21.00 -10.11
CA VAL A 111 -20.75 22.40 -10.15
C VAL A 111 -19.75 23.28 -10.90
N LEU A 112 -18.46 22.94 -10.83
CA LEU A 112 -17.38 23.70 -11.47
C LEU A 112 -16.61 22.81 -12.46
N PRO A 113 -17.06 22.65 -13.71
CA PRO A 113 -16.36 21.85 -14.72
C PRO A 113 -14.90 22.28 -14.92
N ALA A 114 -14.58 23.57 -14.73
CA ALA A 114 -13.22 24.11 -14.75
C ALA A 114 -12.30 23.53 -13.65
N ALA A 115 -12.86 22.93 -12.59
CA ALA A 115 -12.06 22.24 -11.56
C ALA A 115 -11.24 21.08 -12.16
N GLY A 116 -11.66 20.50 -13.29
CA GLY A 116 -10.90 19.51 -14.03
C GLY A 116 -9.56 20.05 -14.56
N ALA A 117 -9.53 21.31 -14.99
CA ALA A 117 -8.31 21.95 -15.50
C ALA A 117 -7.24 22.16 -14.40
N ALA A 118 -7.67 22.30 -13.14
CA ALA A 118 -6.77 22.36 -11.99
C ALA A 118 -6.20 20.97 -11.57
N GLY A 119 -6.67 19.89 -12.19
CA GLY A 119 -6.31 18.51 -11.82
C GLY A 119 -4.81 18.28 -11.70
N PRO A 120 -3.96 18.64 -12.66
CA PRO A 120 -2.51 18.46 -12.54
C PRO A 120 -1.88 19.18 -11.33
N ALA A 121 -2.30 20.43 -11.09
CA ALA A 121 -1.85 21.19 -9.93
C ALA A 121 -2.33 20.55 -8.61
N LEU A 122 -3.56 20.04 -8.57
CA LEU A 122 -4.10 19.35 -7.40
C LEU A 122 -3.36 18.05 -7.11
N VAL A 123 -2.91 17.31 -8.13
CA VAL A 123 -2.07 16.10 -7.94
C VAL A 123 -0.74 16.47 -7.30
N VAL A 124 -0.12 17.58 -7.70
CA VAL A 124 1.11 18.08 -7.07
C VAL A 124 0.86 18.43 -5.60
N VAL A 125 -0.19 19.21 -5.33
CA VAL A 125 -0.57 19.58 -3.94
C VAL A 125 -0.86 18.33 -3.11
N ALA A 126 -1.60 17.38 -3.65
CA ALA A 126 -1.89 16.13 -2.95
C ALA A 126 -0.65 15.28 -2.71
N GLY A 127 0.26 15.22 -3.70
CA GLY A 127 1.55 14.56 -3.54
C GLY A 127 2.35 15.17 -2.39
N VAL A 128 2.50 16.50 -2.37
CA VAL A 128 3.21 17.22 -1.31
C VAL A 128 2.53 17.03 0.06
N LEU A 129 1.21 17.16 0.15
CA LEU A 129 0.47 16.97 1.40
C LEU A 129 0.42 15.50 1.85
N GLY A 130 0.44 14.59 0.90
CA GLY A 130 0.44 13.16 1.16
C GLY A 130 1.81 12.59 1.55
N MET A 131 2.93 13.12 1.02
CA MET A 131 4.29 12.61 1.27
C MET A 131 4.64 12.42 2.76
N PRO A 132 4.23 13.30 3.69
CA PRO A 132 4.56 13.14 5.11
C PRO A 132 4.08 11.83 5.74
N HIS A 133 3.01 11.20 5.22
CA HIS A 133 2.52 9.94 5.81
C HIS A 133 3.48 8.76 5.59
N GLY A 134 4.16 8.68 4.44
CA GLY A 134 5.20 7.69 4.18
C GLY A 134 6.57 8.11 4.71
N ALA A 135 6.80 9.40 4.88
CA ALA A 135 8.06 9.94 5.42
C ALA A 135 8.36 9.49 6.85
N VAL A 136 7.36 9.02 7.59
CA VAL A 136 7.50 8.50 8.96
C VAL A 136 7.66 6.97 9.04
N ASP A 137 7.81 6.29 7.92
CA ASP A 137 7.99 4.83 7.87
C ASP A 137 9.21 4.35 8.67
N HIS A 138 10.26 5.18 8.74
CA HIS A 138 11.44 4.88 9.54
C HIS A 138 11.14 4.72 11.04
N LEU A 139 10.18 5.47 11.59
CA LEU A 139 9.71 5.29 12.95
C LEU A 139 8.98 3.95 13.11
N ALA A 140 8.09 3.63 12.18
CA ALA A 140 7.35 2.37 12.17
C ALA A 140 8.29 1.15 12.10
N MET A 141 9.41 1.26 11.38
CA MET A 141 10.45 0.24 11.34
C MET A 141 11.15 0.08 12.70
N GLY A 142 11.40 1.17 13.42
CA GLY A 142 11.97 1.15 14.78
C GLY A 142 11.04 0.45 15.77
N TRP A 143 9.76 0.80 15.77
CA TRP A 143 8.74 0.20 16.66
C TRP A 143 8.53 -1.29 16.41
N SER A 144 8.70 -1.77 15.19
CA SER A 144 8.56 -3.18 14.82
C SER A 144 9.64 -4.09 15.43
N ARG A 145 10.72 -3.54 15.99
CA ARG A 145 11.82 -4.27 16.64
C ARG A 145 11.66 -4.40 18.16
N GLY A 146 10.53 -4.01 18.73
CA GLY A 146 10.27 -4.07 20.16
C GLY A 146 10.69 -2.81 20.92
N GLY A 147 11.16 -1.78 20.26
CA GLY A 147 11.39 -0.46 20.82
C GLY A 147 10.06 0.22 21.11
N ARG A 148 9.49 -0.03 22.30
CA ARG A 148 8.38 0.78 22.84
C ARG A 148 8.99 1.95 23.58
N GLY A 149 9.07 3.10 22.91
CA GLY A 149 9.53 4.32 23.53
C GLY A 149 9.46 5.47 22.55
N PRO A 150 9.50 6.71 23.02
CA PRO A 150 9.76 7.81 22.13
C PRO A 150 11.05 7.49 21.40
N ALA A 151 11.04 7.60 20.09
CA ALA A 151 12.23 7.43 19.28
C ALA A 151 13.17 8.60 19.63
N ASP A 152 14.01 8.39 20.64
CA ASP A 152 15.00 9.36 21.09
C ASP A 152 16.06 9.47 19.97
N GLY A 153 15.87 10.44 19.09
CA GLY A 153 16.79 10.75 18.02
C GLY A 153 16.10 10.96 16.67
N PRO A 154 16.77 11.63 15.73
CA PRO A 154 16.21 12.01 14.42
C PRO A 154 15.88 10.79 13.53
N LEU A 155 16.42 9.61 13.81
CA LEU A 155 16.20 8.39 13.04
C LEU A 155 15.19 7.43 13.70
N GLY A 156 14.59 7.80 14.85
CA GLY A 156 13.50 7.04 15.45
C GLY A 156 13.77 5.55 15.70
N GLY A 157 15.03 5.17 15.96
CA GLY A 157 15.45 3.77 16.12
C GLY A 157 15.53 2.96 14.81
N ALA A 158 15.35 3.59 13.65
CA ALA A 158 15.65 2.95 12.37
C ALA A 158 17.18 2.77 12.22
N SER A 159 17.62 1.61 11.74
CA SER A 159 19.05 1.44 11.44
C SER A 159 19.39 2.14 10.11
N PRO A 160 20.61 2.70 9.98
CA PRO A 160 21.05 3.29 8.70
C PRO A 160 20.90 2.34 7.51
N VAL A 161 21.15 1.04 7.72
CA VAL A 161 20.98 -0.01 6.68
C VAL A 161 19.54 -0.07 6.18
N MET A 162 18.53 0.08 7.06
CA MET A 162 17.14 0.07 6.63
C MET A 162 16.79 1.33 5.85
N LEU A 163 17.31 2.48 6.24
CA LEU A 163 17.10 3.74 5.51
C LEU A 163 17.73 3.69 4.12
N VAL A 164 18.97 3.20 4.03
CA VAL A 164 19.65 2.97 2.76
C VAL A 164 18.88 1.97 1.90
N GLY A 165 18.45 0.84 2.48
CA GLY A 165 17.63 -0.15 1.78
C GLY A 165 16.30 0.42 1.27
N TYR A 166 15.63 1.28 2.05
CA TYR A 166 14.42 1.99 1.63
C TYR A 166 14.71 2.91 0.44
N ALA A 167 15.77 3.71 0.52
CA ALA A 167 16.16 4.63 -0.54
C ALA A 167 16.57 3.89 -1.82
N VAL A 168 17.40 2.84 -1.71
CA VAL A 168 17.82 2.02 -2.85
C VAL A 168 16.61 1.37 -3.53
N LEU A 169 15.65 0.84 -2.74
CA LEU A 169 14.44 0.26 -3.28
C LEU A 169 13.58 1.31 -4.00
N ALA A 170 13.40 2.49 -3.41
CA ALA A 170 12.64 3.58 -4.05
C ALA A 170 13.28 4.03 -5.36
N VAL A 171 14.61 4.25 -5.37
CA VAL A 171 15.36 4.61 -6.58
C VAL A 171 15.29 3.50 -7.63
N GLY A 172 15.44 2.24 -7.22
CA GLY A 172 15.31 1.07 -8.11
C GLY A 172 13.93 0.97 -8.76
N VAL A 173 12.85 1.22 -7.99
CA VAL A 173 11.47 1.25 -8.52
C VAL A 173 11.26 2.44 -9.45
N ALA A 174 11.78 3.63 -9.12
CA ALA A 174 11.72 4.80 -10.01
C ALA A 174 12.42 4.51 -11.34
N TRP A 175 13.63 3.95 -11.28
CA TRP A 175 14.37 3.54 -12.47
C TRP A 175 13.60 2.49 -13.29
N ALA A 176 13.10 1.44 -12.64
CA ALA A 176 12.31 0.42 -13.30
C ALA A 176 11.03 0.98 -13.96
N ALA A 177 10.38 1.96 -13.31
CA ALA A 177 9.21 2.66 -13.86
C ALA A 177 9.55 3.51 -15.09
N LEU A 178 10.77 4.00 -15.21
CA LEU A 178 11.23 4.75 -16.38
C LEU A 178 11.68 3.84 -17.53
N VAL A 179 12.21 2.64 -17.23
CA VAL A 179 12.75 1.70 -18.26
C VAL A 179 11.69 0.68 -18.71
N PHE A 180 10.88 0.19 -17.78
CA PHE A 180 9.83 -0.82 -18.00
C PHE A 180 8.47 -0.26 -17.62
N THR A 181 8.13 0.94 -18.13
CA THR A 181 7.02 1.76 -17.65
C THR A 181 5.71 0.98 -17.57
N VAL A 182 5.27 0.36 -18.67
CA VAL A 182 3.95 -0.30 -18.71
C VAL A 182 3.81 -1.40 -17.65
N PRO A 183 4.64 -2.46 -17.61
CA PRO A 183 4.45 -3.54 -16.63
C PRO A 183 4.67 -3.07 -15.19
N VAL A 184 5.60 -2.14 -14.96
CA VAL A 184 5.88 -1.62 -13.61
C VAL A 184 4.72 -0.77 -13.11
N VAL A 185 4.21 0.15 -13.92
CA VAL A 185 3.06 0.99 -13.52
C VAL A 185 1.81 0.13 -13.27
N LEU A 186 1.53 -0.86 -14.11
CA LEU A 186 0.40 -1.78 -13.88
C LEU A 186 0.57 -2.56 -12.56
N GLY A 187 1.76 -3.12 -12.32
CA GLY A 187 2.06 -3.81 -11.06
C GLY A 187 1.90 -2.90 -9.84
N LEU A 188 2.35 -1.65 -9.94
CA LEU A 188 2.23 -0.66 -8.87
C LEU A 188 0.79 -0.21 -8.63
N LEU A 189 -0.05 -0.11 -9.66
CA LEU A 189 -1.49 0.15 -9.52
C LEU A 189 -2.18 -0.99 -8.75
N VAL A 190 -1.86 -2.24 -9.07
CA VAL A 190 -2.38 -3.41 -8.33
C VAL A 190 -1.89 -3.39 -6.89
N LEU A 191 -0.59 -3.17 -6.65
CA LEU A 191 -0.02 -3.06 -5.31
C LEU A 191 -0.69 -1.94 -4.51
N SER A 192 -0.92 -0.78 -5.12
CA SER A 192 -1.62 0.35 -4.48
C SER A 192 -3.04 -0.03 -4.09
N GLY A 193 -3.79 -0.71 -4.96
CA GLY A 193 -5.13 -1.19 -4.64
C GLY A 193 -5.16 -2.13 -3.42
N VAL A 194 -4.22 -3.08 -3.36
CA VAL A 194 -4.06 -3.98 -2.20
C VAL A 194 -3.65 -3.22 -0.95
N HIS A 195 -2.67 -2.33 -1.04
CA HIS A 195 -2.19 -1.51 0.08
C HIS A 195 -3.30 -0.63 0.65
N PHE A 196 -4.10 0.00 -0.20
CA PHE A 196 -5.24 0.80 0.23
C PHE A 196 -6.33 -0.06 0.87
N ALA A 197 -6.63 -1.22 0.32
CA ALA A 197 -7.56 -2.16 0.91
C ALA A 197 -7.14 -2.59 2.34
N GLU A 198 -5.88 -2.94 2.53
CA GLU A 198 -5.33 -3.27 3.86
C GLU A 198 -5.38 -2.07 4.81
N GLY A 199 -5.11 -0.86 4.30
CA GLY A 199 -5.23 0.40 5.01
C GLY A 199 -6.63 0.62 5.56
N GLU A 200 -7.64 0.49 4.72
CA GLU A 200 -9.05 0.68 5.09
C GLU A 200 -9.55 -0.37 6.08
N ILE A 201 -9.17 -1.65 5.89
CA ILE A 201 -9.50 -2.72 6.84
C ILE A 201 -8.93 -2.42 8.23
N ALA A 202 -7.69 -1.97 8.31
CA ALA A 202 -7.03 -1.67 9.57
C ALA A 202 -7.61 -0.40 10.23
N PHE A 203 -7.92 0.61 9.45
CA PHE A 203 -8.54 1.85 9.94
C PHE A 203 -9.97 1.62 10.43
N ASP A 204 -10.78 0.81 9.72
CA ASP A 204 -12.12 0.44 10.18
C ASP A 204 -12.08 -0.24 11.56
N ARG A 205 -11.13 -1.16 11.78
CA ARG A 205 -10.92 -1.77 13.11
C ARG A 205 -10.52 -0.77 14.18
N LEU A 206 -9.69 0.19 13.84
CA LEU A 206 -9.22 1.23 14.76
C LEU A 206 -10.37 2.10 15.28
N ARG A 207 -11.31 2.48 14.43
CA ARG A 207 -12.51 3.24 14.81
C ARG A 207 -13.60 2.40 15.49
N GLY A 208 -13.39 1.08 15.60
CA GLY A 208 -14.30 0.14 16.25
C GLY A 208 -15.20 -0.66 15.30
N GLY A 209 -14.93 -0.62 14.00
CA GLY A 209 -15.58 -1.45 13.00
C GLY A 209 -15.01 -2.87 12.91
N VAL A 210 -15.60 -3.68 12.04
CA VAL A 210 -15.28 -5.12 11.90
C VAL A 210 -14.02 -5.36 11.06
N GLY A 211 -13.63 -4.40 10.22
CA GLY A 211 -12.54 -4.55 9.26
C GLY A 211 -12.84 -5.59 8.18
N SER A 212 -13.93 -5.40 7.45
CA SER A 212 -14.37 -6.32 6.39
C SER A 212 -13.39 -6.33 5.21
N VAL A 213 -12.91 -7.51 4.83
CA VAL A 213 -12.01 -7.69 3.67
C VAL A 213 -12.71 -7.28 2.36
N LEU A 214 -14.00 -7.63 2.20
CA LEU A 214 -14.75 -7.26 1.00
C LEU A 214 -14.95 -5.75 0.88
N THR A 215 -15.26 -5.07 1.99
CA THR A 215 -15.40 -3.61 1.98
C THR A 215 -14.05 -2.91 1.71
N GLY A 216 -12.97 -3.39 2.34
CA GLY A 216 -11.64 -2.86 2.08
C GLY A 216 -11.18 -3.08 0.64
N ALA A 217 -11.39 -4.28 0.07
CA ALA A 217 -11.07 -4.56 -1.33
C ALA A 217 -11.89 -3.69 -2.29
N ALA A 218 -13.18 -3.49 -1.99
CA ALA A 218 -14.04 -2.61 -2.78
C ALA A 218 -13.53 -1.16 -2.77
N LEU A 219 -13.18 -0.61 -1.61
CA LEU A 219 -12.61 0.74 -1.49
C LEU A 219 -11.27 0.84 -2.19
N GLY A 220 -10.33 -0.08 -1.92
CA GLY A 220 -8.99 -0.05 -2.51
C GLY A 220 -8.97 -0.18 -4.03
N THR A 221 -9.86 -1.00 -4.61
CA THR A 221 -9.99 -1.11 -6.08
C THR A 221 -10.74 0.07 -6.68
N ALA A 222 -11.84 0.53 -6.07
CA ALA A 222 -12.62 1.63 -6.60
C ALA A 222 -11.82 2.93 -6.70
N ILE A 223 -10.96 3.21 -5.72
CA ILE A 223 -10.16 4.44 -5.71
C ILE A 223 -9.03 4.44 -6.77
N ILE A 224 -8.54 3.28 -7.17
CA ILE A 224 -7.55 3.15 -8.25
C ILE A 224 -8.24 3.04 -9.61
N ALA A 225 -9.17 2.10 -9.74
CA ALA A 225 -9.82 1.82 -11.02
C ALA A 225 -10.78 2.95 -11.46
N GLY A 226 -11.49 3.58 -10.51
CA GLY A 226 -12.43 4.66 -10.80
C GLY A 226 -11.78 5.82 -11.56
N PRO A 227 -10.81 6.54 -10.97
CA PRO A 227 -10.17 7.66 -11.65
C PRO A 227 -9.49 7.29 -12.98
N VAL A 228 -8.84 6.12 -13.05
CA VAL A 228 -8.05 5.73 -14.22
C VAL A 228 -8.95 5.22 -15.37
N LEU A 229 -10.00 4.45 -15.07
CA LEU A 229 -10.73 3.70 -16.09
C LEU A 229 -12.12 4.26 -16.42
N LEU A 230 -12.77 5.03 -15.53
CA LEU A 230 -14.08 5.61 -15.84
C LEU A 230 -14.01 6.76 -16.84
N ARG A 231 -12.94 7.56 -16.75
CA ARG A 231 -12.73 8.73 -17.63
C ARG A 231 -11.31 8.72 -18.22
N PRO A 232 -10.98 7.77 -19.10
CA PRO A 232 -9.62 7.57 -19.61
C PRO A 232 -9.07 8.82 -20.32
N ASP A 233 -9.91 9.57 -21.03
CA ASP A 233 -9.47 10.77 -21.74
C ASP A 233 -8.97 11.87 -20.79
N ALA A 234 -9.53 11.97 -19.58
CA ALA A 234 -9.12 12.94 -18.59
C ALA A 234 -7.77 12.62 -17.93
N VAL A 235 -7.37 11.35 -17.88
CA VAL A 235 -6.06 10.91 -17.34
C VAL A 235 -5.02 10.69 -18.43
N ARG A 236 -5.44 10.58 -19.68
CA ARG A 236 -4.57 10.31 -20.82
C ARG A 236 -3.35 11.23 -20.90
N PRO A 237 -3.45 12.57 -20.73
CA PRO A 237 -2.27 13.43 -20.80
C PRO A 237 -1.19 13.08 -19.77
N VAL A 238 -1.57 12.58 -18.59
CA VAL A 238 -0.62 12.14 -17.56
C VAL A 238 -0.03 10.78 -17.92
N LEU A 239 -0.83 9.87 -18.46
CA LEU A 239 -0.38 8.55 -18.91
C LEU A 239 0.59 8.67 -20.09
N ASP A 240 0.24 9.47 -21.11
CA ASP A 240 1.07 9.68 -22.29
C ASP A 240 2.40 10.41 -21.95
N ALA A 241 2.40 11.23 -20.88
CA ALA A 241 3.63 11.84 -20.37
C ALA A 241 4.56 10.84 -19.65
N LEU A 242 4.02 9.71 -19.18
CA LEU A 242 4.82 8.60 -18.64
C LEU A 242 5.28 7.68 -19.78
N ASP A 243 4.32 7.15 -20.54
CA ASP A 243 4.55 6.24 -21.65
C ASP A 243 3.28 6.15 -22.51
N PRO A 244 3.34 6.50 -23.81
CA PRO A 244 2.20 6.38 -24.71
C PRO A 244 1.62 4.95 -24.83
N GLY A 245 2.40 3.93 -24.48
CA GLY A 245 1.97 2.54 -24.45
C GLY A 245 0.98 2.20 -23.31
N LEU A 246 0.87 3.05 -22.29
CA LEU A 246 -0.04 2.80 -21.16
C LEU A 246 -1.52 2.91 -21.56
N ALA A 247 -1.88 3.92 -22.34
CA ALA A 247 -3.27 4.17 -22.70
C ALA A 247 -3.92 2.99 -23.48
N PRO A 248 -3.28 2.39 -24.52
CA PRO A 248 -3.82 1.21 -25.19
C PRO A 248 -4.00 0.01 -24.28
N VAL A 249 -3.02 -0.27 -23.41
CA VAL A 249 -3.09 -1.42 -22.47
C VAL A 249 -4.23 -1.22 -21.47
N LEU A 250 -4.37 -0.02 -20.92
CA LEU A 250 -5.49 0.30 -20.02
C LEU A 250 -6.84 0.26 -20.71
N ALA A 251 -6.92 0.59 -22.02
CA ALA A 251 -8.14 0.44 -22.80
C ALA A 251 -8.58 -1.03 -22.90
N VAL A 252 -7.65 -1.95 -23.13
CA VAL A 252 -7.93 -3.41 -23.14
C VAL A 252 -8.38 -3.89 -21.75
N LEU A 253 -7.71 -3.45 -20.69
CA LEU A 253 -8.02 -3.85 -19.31
C LEU A 253 -9.26 -3.17 -18.74
N ARG A 254 -9.77 -2.12 -19.38
CA ARG A 254 -10.84 -1.27 -18.86
C ARG A 254 -12.07 -2.06 -18.43
N ILE A 255 -12.65 -2.83 -19.35
CA ILE A 255 -13.92 -3.55 -19.08
C ILE A 255 -13.74 -4.62 -18.00
N PRO A 256 -12.77 -5.56 -18.10
CA PRO A 256 -12.62 -6.59 -17.08
C PRO A 256 -12.31 -6.02 -15.69
N VAL A 257 -11.51 -4.95 -15.59
CA VAL A 257 -11.20 -4.33 -14.30
C VAL A 257 -12.41 -3.58 -13.73
N LEU A 258 -13.20 -2.89 -14.55
CA LEU A 258 -14.43 -2.22 -14.10
C LEU A 258 -15.48 -3.24 -13.65
N LEU A 259 -15.64 -4.36 -14.33
CA LEU A 259 -16.55 -5.44 -13.92
C LEU A 259 -16.11 -6.05 -12.59
N LEU A 260 -14.82 -6.35 -12.42
CA LEU A 260 -14.27 -6.81 -11.15
C LEU A 260 -14.51 -5.80 -10.02
N THR A 261 -14.22 -4.53 -10.27
CA THR A 261 -14.42 -3.45 -9.31
C THR A 261 -15.90 -3.33 -8.93
N GLY A 262 -16.80 -3.36 -9.90
CA GLY A 262 -18.25 -3.34 -9.67
C GLY A 262 -18.73 -4.53 -8.83
N ALA A 263 -18.25 -5.74 -9.13
CA ALA A 263 -18.55 -6.93 -8.35
C ALA A 263 -18.04 -6.80 -6.90
N LEU A 264 -16.83 -6.28 -6.69
CA LEU A 264 -16.28 -6.02 -5.36
C LEU A 264 -17.07 -4.94 -4.61
N VAL A 265 -17.50 -3.88 -5.29
CA VAL A 265 -18.33 -2.81 -4.70
C VAL A 265 -19.66 -3.40 -4.23
N VAL A 266 -20.35 -4.20 -5.06
CA VAL A 266 -21.61 -4.86 -4.68
C VAL A 266 -21.41 -5.82 -3.51
N ALA A 267 -20.36 -6.66 -3.55
CA ALA A 267 -20.05 -7.60 -2.47
C ALA A 267 -19.66 -6.87 -1.17
N GLY A 268 -18.90 -5.78 -1.27
CA GLY A 268 -18.50 -4.92 -0.15
C GLY A 268 -19.70 -4.24 0.48
N ALA A 269 -20.59 -3.65 -0.32
CA ALA A 269 -21.83 -3.02 0.14
C ALA A 269 -22.75 -4.05 0.83
N ALA A 270 -22.97 -5.20 0.19
CA ALA A 270 -23.76 -6.30 0.79
C ALA A 270 -23.16 -6.78 2.11
N SER A 271 -21.82 -6.89 2.20
CA SER A 271 -21.13 -7.23 3.45
C SER A 271 -21.35 -6.17 4.52
N ALA A 272 -21.21 -4.88 4.19
CA ALA A 272 -21.40 -3.78 5.11
C ALA A 272 -22.85 -3.69 5.62
N ILE A 273 -23.84 -3.84 4.74
CA ILE A 273 -25.27 -3.84 5.08
C ILE A 273 -25.60 -5.02 6.03
N ARG A 274 -25.18 -6.24 5.68
CA ARG A 274 -25.42 -7.43 6.54
C ARG A 274 -24.81 -7.28 7.93
N ARG A 275 -23.69 -6.56 8.04
CA ARG A 275 -23.00 -6.27 9.31
C ARG A 275 -23.53 -5.01 10.01
N ARG A 276 -24.51 -4.33 9.43
CA ARG A 276 -25.06 -3.04 9.90
C ARG A 276 -23.98 -1.98 10.08
N SER A 277 -22.92 -2.01 9.26
CA SER A 277 -21.83 -1.03 9.26
C SER A 277 -22.18 0.14 8.34
N TRP A 278 -23.12 1.00 8.77
CA TRP A 278 -23.57 2.16 7.99
C TRP A 278 -22.46 3.14 7.63
N PRO A 279 -21.46 3.39 8.50
CA PRO A 279 -20.32 4.20 8.09
C PRO A 279 -19.58 3.63 6.87
N ALA A 280 -19.38 2.33 6.81
CA ALA A 280 -18.72 1.68 5.67
C ALA A 280 -19.57 1.74 4.39
N VAL A 281 -20.90 1.66 4.51
CA VAL A 281 -21.82 1.88 3.37
C VAL A 281 -21.67 3.32 2.85
N GLY A 282 -21.71 4.31 3.76
CA GLY A 282 -21.54 5.73 3.41
C GLY A 282 -20.20 6.01 2.73
N GLU A 283 -19.11 5.48 3.26
CA GLU A 283 -17.77 5.61 2.69
C GLU A 283 -17.68 5.03 1.28
N LEU A 284 -18.18 3.82 1.09
CA LEU A 284 -18.19 3.18 -0.23
C LEU A 284 -19.05 3.96 -1.24
N THR A 285 -20.22 4.43 -0.80
CA THR A 285 -21.10 5.27 -1.62
C THR A 285 -20.41 6.55 -2.06
N VAL A 286 -19.78 7.27 -1.13
CA VAL A 286 -19.09 8.54 -1.44
C VAL A 286 -17.92 8.32 -2.40
N VAL A 287 -17.11 7.28 -2.21
CA VAL A 287 -15.99 6.96 -3.10
C VAL A 287 -16.48 6.62 -4.51
N VAL A 288 -17.52 5.79 -4.61
CA VAL A 288 -18.10 5.43 -5.92
C VAL A 288 -18.70 6.65 -6.62
N LEU A 289 -19.49 7.45 -5.90
CA LEU A 289 -20.08 8.68 -6.47
C LEU A 289 -19.00 9.68 -6.90
N ALA A 290 -17.95 9.86 -6.10
CA ALA A 290 -16.84 10.73 -6.48
C ALA A 290 -16.14 10.24 -7.76
N GLY A 291 -15.88 8.94 -7.86
CA GLY A 291 -15.30 8.35 -9.08
C GLY A 291 -16.17 8.52 -10.32
N LEU A 292 -17.50 8.49 -10.17
CA LEU A 292 -18.46 8.67 -11.26
C LEU A 292 -18.65 10.14 -11.65
N LEU A 293 -18.66 11.05 -10.69
CA LEU A 293 -19.13 12.43 -10.89
C LEU A 293 -17.99 13.44 -11.04
N ALA A 294 -16.89 13.28 -10.31
CA ALA A 294 -15.83 14.28 -10.28
C ALA A 294 -14.68 14.00 -11.26
N PRO A 295 -13.90 15.03 -11.64
CA PRO A 295 -12.69 14.85 -12.43
C PRO A 295 -11.70 13.89 -11.76
N PRO A 296 -11.11 12.92 -12.48
CA PRO A 296 -10.27 11.86 -11.91
C PRO A 296 -9.11 12.35 -11.04
N LEU A 297 -8.38 13.37 -11.54
CA LEU A 297 -7.22 13.91 -10.83
C LEU A 297 -7.62 14.66 -9.54
N LEU A 298 -8.79 15.31 -9.52
CA LEU A 298 -9.35 15.92 -8.32
C LEU A 298 -9.72 14.85 -7.28
N VAL A 299 -10.41 13.78 -7.70
CA VAL A 299 -10.77 12.67 -6.82
C VAL A 299 -9.52 12.04 -6.22
N PHE A 300 -8.52 11.74 -7.05
CA PHE A 300 -7.27 11.16 -6.59
C PHE A 300 -6.56 12.09 -5.60
N ALA A 301 -6.47 13.39 -5.89
CA ALA A 301 -5.81 14.37 -5.05
C ALA A 301 -6.45 14.47 -3.66
N VAL A 302 -7.77 14.61 -3.61
CA VAL A 302 -8.50 14.70 -2.34
C VAL A 302 -8.48 13.38 -1.59
N TRP A 303 -8.64 12.28 -2.28
CA TRP A 303 -8.58 10.96 -1.65
C TRP A 303 -7.19 10.70 -1.06
N PHE A 304 -6.12 10.96 -1.79
CA PHE A 304 -4.76 10.73 -1.30
C PHE A 304 -4.41 11.65 -0.13
N GLY A 305 -4.68 12.97 -0.27
CA GLY A 305 -4.29 13.97 0.72
C GLY A 305 -5.22 14.08 1.94
N ALA A 306 -6.53 13.92 1.75
CA ALA A 306 -7.52 14.14 2.82
C ALA A 306 -8.19 12.85 3.33
N TRP A 307 -7.99 11.71 2.65
CA TRP A 307 -8.52 10.43 3.09
C TRP A 307 -7.41 9.47 3.50
N HIS A 308 -6.54 9.08 2.58
CA HIS A 308 -5.54 8.04 2.84
C HIS A 308 -4.47 8.49 3.83
N ALA A 309 -3.82 9.62 3.60
CA ALA A 309 -2.71 10.09 4.42
C ALA A 309 -3.10 10.34 5.89
N PRO A 310 -4.22 11.05 6.21
CA PRO A 310 -4.63 11.25 7.60
C PRO A 310 -5.02 9.95 8.30
N ARG A 311 -5.70 9.02 7.60
CA ARG A 311 -6.07 7.72 8.15
C ARG A 311 -4.84 6.88 8.51
N HIS A 312 -3.82 6.92 7.66
CA HIS A 312 -2.56 6.25 7.93
C HIS A 312 -1.84 6.86 9.14
N LEU A 313 -1.76 8.20 9.24
CA LEU A 313 -1.14 8.88 10.38
C LEU A 313 -1.82 8.54 11.71
N VAL A 314 -3.16 8.48 11.75
CA VAL A 314 -3.89 8.07 12.96
C VAL A 314 -3.59 6.63 13.37
N ARG A 315 -3.37 5.73 12.39
CA ARG A 315 -2.91 4.36 12.67
C ARG A 315 -1.50 4.31 13.27
N LEU A 316 -0.62 5.19 12.82
CA LEU A 316 0.73 5.33 13.41
C LEU A 316 0.67 5.84 14.85
N LEU A 317 -0.23 6.77 15.17
CA LEU A 317 -0.45 7.22 16.55
C LEU A 317 -0.87 6.10 17.49
N GLU A 318 -1.61 5.09 17.00
CA GLU A 318 -1.95 3.90 17.80
C GLU A 318 -0.69 3.09 18.15
N LEU A 319 0.24 2.98 17.22
CA LEU A 319 1.45 2.16 17.38
C LEU A 319 2.49 2.81 18.30
N GLU A 320 2.62 4.11 18.24
CA GLU A 320 3.55 4.86 19.09
C GLU A 320 3.22 4.74 20.59
N GLY A 321 1.94 4.74 20.93
CA GLY A 321 1.44 4.27 22.24
C GLY A 321 1.75 5.12 23.47
N SER A 322 2.68 6.09 23.44
CA SER A 322 3.15 6.85 24.61
C SER A 322 2.85 8.36 24.50
N GLY A 323 2.44 8.98 25.62
CA GLY A 323 2.22 10.42 25.71
C GLY A 323 0.88 10.93 25.18
N ASP A 324 0.70 12.25 25.22
CA ASP A 324 -0.48 12.94 24.72
C ASP A 324 -0.55 12.89 23.17
N THR A 325 -1.76 12.87 22.63
CA THR A 325 -1.99 12.80 21.19
C THR A 325 -1.34 13.97 20.43
N ARG A 326 -1.35 15.17 21.00
CA ARG A 326 -0.72 16.35 20.39
C ARG A 326 0.80 16.20 20.33
N GLU A 327 1.45 15.73 21.40
CA GLU A 327 2.90 15.49 21.43
C GLU A 327 3.30 14.43 20.40
N ARG A 328 2.52 13.35 20.30
CA ARG A 328 2.75 12.30 19.28
C ARG A 328 2.65 12.86 17.87
N MET A 329 1.63 13.65 17.57
CA MET A 329 1.49 14.32 16.27
C MET A 329 2.67 15.23 15.97
N LEU A 330 3.14 16.02 16.95
CA LEU A 330 4.30 16.89 16.77
C LEU A 330 5.59 16.10 16.54
N ARG A 331 5.79 14.96 17.21
CA ARG A 331 6.94 14.07 16.95
C ARG A 331 6.90 13.50 15.54
N LEU A 332 5.73 12.98 15.10
CA LEU A 332 5.56 12.49 13.74
C LEU A 332 5.83 13.60 12.70
N ALA A 333 5.28 14.79 12.92
CA ALA A 333 5.49 15.91 12.02
C ALA A 333 6.97 16.29 11.91
N ARG A 334 7.69 16.40 13.04
CA ARG A 334 9.14 16.70 13.05
C ARG A 334 9.94 15.61 12.36
N ALA A 335 9.64 14.36 12.62
CA ALA A 335 10.32 13.22 12.00
C ALA A 335 10.08 13.14 10.49
N ALA A 336 8.93 13.60 10.01
CA ALA A 336 8.60 13.63 8.59
C ALA A 336 9.38 14.69 7.78
N VAL A 337 9.92 15.73 8.42
CA VAL A 337 10.53 16.89 7.72
C VAL A 337 11.65 16.47 6.78
N LEU A 338 12.65 15.77 7.31
CA LEU A 338 13.85 15.40 6.53
C LEU A 338 13.54 14.43 5.38
N PRO A 339 12.81 13.30 5.62
CA PRO A 339 12.45 12.40 4.52
C PRO A 339 11.51 13.03 3.49
N THR A 340 10.60 13.91 3.90
CA THR A 340 9.75 14.68 2.96
C THR A 340 10.62 15.62 2.11
N GLY A 341 11.57 16.31 2.73
CA GLY A 341 12.52 17.16 2.01
C GLY A 341 13.33 16.38 0.97
N ALA A 342 13.81 15.18 1.33
CA ALA A 342 14.51 14.29 0.41
C ALA A 342 13.62 13.83 -0.76
N ALA A 343 12.36 13.48 -0.50
CA ALA A 343 11.40 13.10 -1.53
C ALA A 343 11.08 14.28 -2.48
N LEU A 344 10.95 15.50 -1.94
CA LEU A 344 10.75 16.72 -2.74
C LEU A 344 11.99 17.04 -3.59
N ALA A 345 13.20 16.87 -3.06
CA ALA A 345 14.42 17.00 -3.84
C ALA A 345 14.48 16.00 -5.00
N GLY A 346 14.13 14.74 -4.74
CA GLY A 346 13.98 13.70 -5.79
C GLY A 346 12.94 14.08 -6.84
N LEU A 347 11.81 14.66 -6.42
CA LEU A 347 10.79 15.17 -7.34
C LEU A 347 11.35 16.27 -8.25
N VAL A 348 12.09 17.25 -7.70
CA VAL A 348 12.72 18.33 -8.50
C VAL A 348 13.67 17.75 -9.55
N VAL A 349 14.49 16.75 -9.17
CA VAL A 349 15.39 16.07 -10.11
C VAL A 349 14.59 15.36 -11.21
N LEU A 350 13.53 14.64 -10.86
CA LEU A 350 12.69 13.96 -11.84
C LEU A 350 11.96 14.92 -12.77
N VAL A 351 11.49 16.06 -12.28
CA VAL A 351 10.90 17.12 -13.11
C VAL A 351 11.95 17.66 -14.10
N ALA A 352 13.17 17.89 -13.65
CA ALA A 352 14.27 18.37 -14.51
C ALA A 352 14.62 17.36 -15.62
N ILE A 353 14.52 16.06 -15.35
CA ILE A 353 14.80 14.96 -16.31
C ILE A 353 13.62 14.75 -17.27
N SER A 354 12.38 14.66 -16.74
CA SER A 354 11.20 14.29 -17.52
C SER A 354 10.53 15.47 -18.24
N GLY A 355 10.76 16.69 -17.80
CA GLY A 355 10.08 17.89 -18.29
C GLY A 355 8.58 17.95 -17.94
N SER A 356 8.05 16.97 -17.19
CA SER A 356 6.64 16.83 -16.84
C SER A 356 6.42 16.73 -15.34
N VAL A 357 5.86 17.77 -14.72
CA VAL A 357 5.57 17.78 -13.29
C VAL A 357 4.59 16.69 -12.88
N PRO A 358 3.42 16.48 -13.56
CA PRO A 358 2.50 15.42 -13.19
C PRO A 358 3.09 14.01 -13.31
N ALA A 359 3.87 13.74 -14.36
CA ALA A 359 4.55 12.46 -14.55
C ALA A 359 5.59 12.23 -13.44
N ALA A 360 6.41 13.23 -13.13
CA ALA A 360 7.41 13.12 -12.06
C ALA A 360 6.78 12.88 -10.68
N VAL A 361 5.68 13.58 -10.35
CA VAL A 361 4.93 13.33 -9.10
C VAL A 361 4.42 11.89 -9.06
N LEU A 362 3.85 11.40 -10.16
CA LEU A 362 3.34 10.04 -10.21
C LEU A 362 4.45 9.00 -10.06
N VAL A 363 5.60 9.18 -10.72
CA VAL A 363 6.78 8.31 -10.56
C VAL A 363 7.28 8.30 -9.11
N VAL A 364 7.37 9.47 -8.44
CA VAL A 364 7.78 9.54 -7.04
C VAL A 364 6.78 8.79 -6.14
N LEU A 365 5.48 9.03 -6.31
CA LEU A 365 4.45 8.37 -5.51
C LEU A 365 4.50 6.85 -5.71
N LEU A 366 4.61 6.38 -6.95
CA LEU A 366 4.71 4.96 -7.26
C LEU A 366 6.00 4.35 -6.71
N ALA A 367 7.14 5.04 -6.85
CA ALA A 367 8.44 4.57 -6.35
C ALA A 367 8.46 4.41 -4.83
N LEU A 368 7.84 5.35 -4.11
CA LEU A 368 7.73 5.30 -2.65
C LEU A 368 6.69 4.28 -2.17
N THR A 369 5.72 3.88 -3.01
CA THR A 369 4.67 2.91 -2.64
C THR A 369 5.24 1.55 -2.26
N VAL A 370 6.27 1.05 -2.96
CA VAL A 370 6.83 -0.29 -2.71
C VAL A 370 7.48 -0.39 -1.33
N PRO A 371 8.47 0.45 -0.97
CA PRO A 371 9.08 0.40 0.35
C PRO A 371 8.07 0.73 1.46
N HIS A 372 7.16 1.69 1.23
CA HIS A 372 6.08 2.03 2.16
C HIS A 372 5.15 0.83 2.42
N ALA A 373 4.64 0.18 1.38
CA ALA A 373 3.79 -1.00 1.51
C ALA A 373 4.49 -2.15 2.25
N ALA A 374 5.80 -2.35 2.01
CA ALA A 374 6.59 -3.34 2.71
C ALA A 374 6.69 -3.05 4.22
N VAL A 375 6.89 -1.78 4.61
CA VAL A 375 6.89 -1.34 6.02
C VAL A 375 5.52 -1.58 6.65
N VAL A 376 4.44 -1.15 6.01
CA VAL A 376 3.06 -1.32 6.51
C VAL A 376 2.70 -2.80 6.66
N ALA A 377 3.06 -3.65 5.70
CA ALA A 377 2.84 -5.09 5.80
C ALA A 377 3.62 -5.73 6.97
N ARG A 378 4.87 -5.27 7.21
CA ARG A 378 5.66 -5.71 8.37
C ARG A 378 5.01 -5.31 9.70
N MET A 379 4.53 -4.05 9.81
CA MET A 379 3.79 -3.58 10.99
C MET A 379 2.58 -4.46 11.29
N GLY A 380 1.82 -4.81 10.26
CA GLY A 380 0.66 -5.69 10.37
C GLY A 380 1.02 -7.09 10.89
N ARG A 381 2.17 -7.65 10.49
CA ARG A 381 2.68 -8.94 11.01
C ARG A 381 3.05 -8.85 12.48
N VAL A 382 3.87 -7.88 12.86
CA VAL A 382 4.30 -7.67 14.25
C VAL A 382 3.10 -7.49 15.18
N ARG A 383 2.09 -6.74 14.77
CA ARG A 383 0.87 -6.56 15.56
C ARG A 383 0.13 -7.89 15.78
N ARG A 384 0.01 -8.73 14.74
CA ARG A 384 -0.63 -10.06 14.86
C ARG A 384 0.15 -10.96 15.82
N ASP A 385 1.47 -10.99 15.71
CA ASP A 385 2.33 -11.81 16.56
C ASP A 385 2.25 -11.40 18.04
N LEU A 386 2.20 -10.09 18.32
CA LEU A 386 2.02 -9.58 19.68
C LEU A 386 0.63 -9.92 20.26
N GLN A 387 -0.41 -9.92 19.44
CA GLN A 387 -1.76 -10.33 19.84
C GLN A 387 -1.84 -11.84 20.07
N ALA A 388 -1.15 -12.64 19.27
CA ALA A 388 -1.13 -14.10 19.40
C ALA A 388 -0.36 -14.59 20.65
N ARG A 389 0.67 -13.86 21.07
CA ARG A 389 1.48 -14.23 22.27
C ARG A 389 0.77 -13.98 23.59
N GLY A 390 -0.35 -13.26 23.64
CA GLY A 390 -1.07 -12.92 24.85
C GLY A 390 -0.23 -12.13 25.87
N PRO A 391 -0.79 -11.74 27.00
CA PRO A 391 -0.01 -11.18 28.09
C PRO A 391 0.90 -12.30 28.66
N GLN A 392 2.22 -12.15 28.49
CA GLN A 392 3.18 -13.02 29.19
C GLN A 392 2.90 -12.88 30.67
N HIS A 393 2.48 -13.97 31.31
CA HIS A 393 2.51 -14.07 32.75
C HIS A 393 3.96 -13.81 33.19
N THR A 394 4.24 -12.64 33.74
CA THR A 394 5.42 -12.44 34.58
C THR A 394 5.29 -13.47 35.70
N PRO A 395 6.23 -14.43 35.84
CA PRO A 395 6.22 -15.30 37.00
C PRO A 395 6.25 -14.40 38.22
N SER A 396 5.23 -14.52 39.07
CA SER A 396 5.19 -13.83 40.35
C SER A 396 6.35 -14.38 41.17
N THR A 397 7.43 -13.61 41.29
CA THR A 397 8.48 -13.83 42.26
C THR A 397 7.96 -13.47 43.67
N THR A 398 6.93 -14.17 44.09
CA THR A 398 6.59 -14.30 45.52
C THR A 398 7.43 -15.38 46.12
N GLY A 399 8.76 -15.18 46.11
CA GLY A 399 9.65 -15.88 46.98
C GLY A 399 9.56 -15.24 48.38
N SER A 400 8.64 -15.74 49.19
CA SER A 400 8.63 -15.50 50.60
C SER A 400 9.97 -15.96 51.20
N ARG A 401 10.88 -15.03 51.45
CA ARG A 401 11.96 -15.27 52.40
C ARG A 401 11.30 -15.39 53.77
N GLN A 402 11.03 -16.66 54.20
CA GLN A 402 10.91 -16.97 55.61
C GLN A 402 12.30 -16.76 56.22
N ALA A 403 12.40 -15.80 57.16
CA ALA A 403 13.54 -15.64 58.01
C ALA A 403 13.56 -16.81 59.01
N PRO A 404 14.71 -17.48 59.24
CA PRO A 404 14.82 -18.44 60.32
C PRO A 404 14.87 -17.70 61.65
N SER A 405 14.07 -18.17 62.60
CA SER A 405 14.06 -17.83 64.02
C SER A 405 15.33 -18.29 64.70
#